data_c182d9d8dcc8598f5d37b2b8af370e19
#
_entry.id   c182d9d8dcc8598f5d37b2b8af370e19
#
_cell.length_a   1.000
_cell.length_b   1.000
_cell.length_c   1.000
_cell.angle_alpha   90.00
_cell.angle_beta   90.00
_cell.angle_gamma   90.00
#
_symmetry.space_group_name_H-M   'P 1'
#
loop_
_entity.id
_entity.type
_entity.pdbx_description
1 polymer ?
#
loop_
_entity_poly.entity_id
_entity_poly.type
_entity_poly.pdbx_seq_one_letter_code
_entity_poly.pdbx_strand_id
1 'polypeptide(L)'
;MSATTDTRGETTDAASGRGAKAPLGRDFGKLWTAAAFSNLADGIGRMAVPLIAITLTRDPLVISVLGALSFVPWLIFGLPAGMIVDRFDRRIVMAVANAIRGAVALWLAVLSVTGDISLWALFAGTLVFGLGETLFDNATNAVVPGVVKRSQLDRANGWMQAAQVTIDSFIATPIAGVLFAVSLALPLWVGSAGYIIPIALAIMLPLSAARPLRDPEMVPDAAAPDVEVSGPVVEPAATPLASSNVSAREAISYLWHARYLRLMVLFTAVVGSALSFAQAALVLFFLDELGVSVAAIGFVTAGVGVGALAGAVLAAGFVRRFGRGPVMLAANFIAALGLGLTGIAPEAFSAVAAFAVGAFAISVWNVPWGALRQQIVPAHLFGRVLGIIRMLTWGLFPIATLLGGWVARIDLRLPLLIGAGVILVAALVAGRLLIVGTKRAGAEVDASAE
;
A
#
# COMPACT_ATOMS: atom_id res chain seq x y z
N MET A 1 37.09 -68.18 -25.12
CA MET A 1 36.49 -67.94 -23.77
C MET A 1 36.29 -66.44 -23.69
N SER A 2 35.04 -66.06 -23.89
CA SER A 2 34.60 -64.68 -24.06
C SER A 2 33.84 -64.30 -22.75
N ALA A 3 34.28 -63.23 -22.08
CA ALA A 3 33.59 -62.65 -20.96
C ALA A 3 32.84 -61.41 -21.42
N THR A 4 31.52 -61.50 -21.52
CA THR A 4 30.60 -60.40 -21.80
C THR A 4 30.33 -59.64 -20.51
N THR A 5 30.75 -58.41 -20.43
CA THR A 5 30.39 -57.45 -19.35
C THR A 5 29.06 -56.78 -19.68
N ASP A 6 28.05 -57.10 -18.91
CA ASP A 6 26.69 -56.51 -18.94
C ASP A 6 26.69 -55.17 -18.21
N THR A 7 26.61 -54.06 -18.97
CA THR A 7 26.44 -52.71 -18.43
C THR A 7 24.94 -52.37 -18.44
N ARG A 8 24.24 -52.70 -17.36
CA ARG A 8 22.89 -52.19 -17.09
C ARG A 8 22.97 -50.72 -16.74
N GLY A 9 22.39 -49.91 -17.63
CA GLY A 9 22.24 -48.48 -17.39
C GLY A 9 21.30 -48.19 -16.23
N GLU A 10 21.82 -47.51 -15.23
CA GLU A 10 21.01 -46.82 -14.21
C GLU A 10 20.33 -45.61 -14.90
N THR A 11 19.06 -45.77 -15.22
CA THR A 11 18.15 -44.68 -15.50
C THR A 11 17.85 -43.97 -14.17
N THR A 12 18.59 -42.90 -13.89
CA THR A 12 18.26 -41.96 -12.83
C THR A 12 16.93 -41.29 -13.17
N ASP A 13 15.87 -41.74 -12.57
CA ASP A 13 14.58 -41.09 -12.46
C ASP A 13 14.76 -39.73 -11.77
N ALA A 14 15.01 -38.69 -12.57
CA ALA A 14 14.88 -37.32 -12.15
C ALA A 14 13.39 -36.97 -12.03
N ALA A 15 12.70 -37.59 -11.07
CA ALA A 15 11.39 -37.16 -10.63
C ALA A 15 11.52 -35.73 -10.11
N SER A 16 11.10 -34.77 -10.93
CA SER A 16 10.91 -33.36 -10.57
C SER A 16 9.87 -33.25 -9.46
N GLY A 17 10.28 -33.55 -8.24
CA GLY A 17 9.52 -33.22 -7.05
C GLY A 17 9.36 -31.70 -6.97
N ARG A 18 8.19 -31.18 -7.35
CA ARG A 18 7.72 -29.85 -6.90
C ARG A 18 7.65 -29.92 -5.38
N GLY A 19 8.77 -29.64 -4.73
CA GLY A 19 8.87 -29.63 -3.27
C GLY A 19 7.78 -28.72 -2.71
N ALA A 20 6.89 -29.29 -1.91
CA ALA A 20 5.87 -28.54 -1.19
C ALA A 20 6.56 -27.40 -0.45
N LYS A 21 6.21 -26.14 -0.81
CA LYS A 21 6.82 -24.96 -0.20
C LYS A 21 6.62 -25.02 1.30
N ALA A 22 7.71 -25.03 2.07
CA ALA A 22 7.70 -25.12 3.53
C ALA A 22 6.71 -24.10 4.14
N PRO A 23 5.93 -24.47 5.17
CA PRO A 23 4.96 -23.57 5.79
C PRO A 23 5.65 -22.35 6.40
N LEU A 24 4.96 -21.19 6.41
CA LEU A 24 5.48 -19.92 6.94
C LEU A 24 5.62 -19.91 8.47
N GLY A 25 5.06 -20.89 9.16
CA GLY A 25 5.17 -21.03 10.62
C GLY A 25 4.02 -20.39 11.41
N ARG A 26 3.91 -20.78 12.69
CA ARG A 26 2.81 -20.33 13.57
C ARG A 26 2.92 -18.84 13.93
N ASP A 27 4.14 -18.33 14.07
CA ASP A 27 4.35 -16.93 14.47
C ASP A 27 4.03 -15.97 13.32
N PHE A 28 4.31 -16.36 12.07
CA PHE A 28 3.79 -15.64 10.91
C PHE A 28 2.25 -15.69 10.87
N GLY A 29 1.64 -16.80 11.21
CA GLY A 29 0.18 -16.93 11.31
C GLY A 29 -0.41 -15.93 12.32
N LYS A 30 0.19 -15.78 13.51
CA LYS A 30 -0.22 -14.79 14.52
C LYS A 30 -0.09 -13.36 13.98
N LEU A 31 1.05 -13.03 13.37
CA LEU A 31 1.29 -11.71 12.77
C LEU A 31 0.28 -11.40 11.66
N TRP A 32 0.07 -12.35 10.76
CA TRP A 32 -0.88 -12.21 9.65
C TRP A 32 -2.32 -12.01 10.16
N THR A 33 -2.74 -12.80 11.17
CA THR A 33 -4.07 -12.64 11.76
C THR A 33 -4.21 -11.31 12.49
N ALA A 34 -3.18 -10.88 13.23
CA ALA A 34 -3.18 -9.57 13.87
C ALA A 34 -3.32 -8.44 12.84
N ALA A 35 -2.56 -8.50 11.74
CA ALA A 35 -2.66 -7.52 10.66
C ALA A 35 -4.03 -7.57 9.96
N ALA A 36 -4.58 -8.77 9.73
CA ALA A 36 -5.88 -8.93 9.11
C ALA A 36 -7.01 -8.28 9.93
N PHE A 37 -7.06 -8.53 11.24
CA PHE A 37 -8.05 -7.90 12.12
C PHE A 37 -7.82 -6.40 12.31
N SER A 38 -6.56 -5.95 12.36
CA SER A 38 -6.24 -4.51 12.40
C SER A 38 -6.72 -3.82 11.13
N ASN A 39 -6.40 -4.35 9.95
CA ASN A 39 -6.85 -3.80 8.66
C ASN A 39 -8.39 -3.81 8.55
N LEU A 40 -9.06 -4.84 9.07
CA LEU A 40 -10.53 -4.89 9.10
C LEU A 40 -11.11 -3.75 9.93
N ALA A 41 -10.60 -3.54 11.14
CA ALA A 41 -11.04 -2.46 12.02
C ALA A 41 -10.73 -1.08 11.41
N ASP A 42 -9.54 -0.91 10.81
CA ASP A 42 -9.14 0.31 10.11
C ASP A 42 -10.05 0.59 8.91
N GLY A 43 -10.33 -0.41 8.09
CA GLY A 43 -11.19 -0.28 6.91
C GLY A 43 -12.64 0.08 7.28
N ILE A 44 -13.16 -0.49 8.38
CA ILE A 44 -14.46 -0.11 8.93
C ILE A 44 -14.45 1.35 9.39
N GLY A 45 -13.42 1.78 10.11
CA GLY A 45 -13.26 3.17 10.59
C GLY A 45 -13.11 4.18 9.46
N ARG A 46 -12.28 3.86 8.46
CA ARG A 46 -12.07 4.71 7.25
C ARG A 46 -13.36 4.98 6.48
N MET A 47 -14.29 4.03 6.48
CA MET A 47 -15.59 4.21 5.84
C MET A 47 -16.60 4.91 6.76
N ALA A 48 -16.61 4.58 8.06
CA ALA A 48 -17.53 5.12 9.02
C ALA A 48 -17.35 6.62 9.24
N VAL A 49 -16.10 7.10 9.37
CA VAL A 49 -15.81 8.51 9.69
C VAL A 49 -16.35 9.49 8.64
N PRO A 50 -16.13 9.32 7.33
CA PRO A 50 -16.77 10.16 6.31
C PRO A 50 -18.29 10.07 6.31
N LEU A 51 -18.87 8.88 6.52
CA LEU A 51 -20.31 8.71 6.58
C LEU A 51 -20.95 9.43 7.77
N ILE A 52 -20.28 9.40 8.94
CA ILE A 52 -20.69 10.18 10.12
C ILE A 52 -20.57 11.69 9.81
N ALA A 53 -19.47 12.12 9.20
CA ALA A 53 -19.30 13.53 8.83
C ALA A 53 -20.42 14.04 7.92
N ILE A 54 -20.89 13.22 6.99
CA ILE A 54 -21.99 13.56 6.07
C ILE A 54 -23.32 13.75 6.83
N THR A 55 -23.51 13.14 8.00
CA THR A 55 -24.68 13.41 8.83
C THR A 55 -24.60 14.76 9.55
N LEU A 56 -23.39 15.27 9.78
CA LEU A 56 -23.13 16.56 10.45
C LEU A 56 -23.04 17.73 9.46
N THR A 57 -22.58 17.47 8.24
CA THR A 57 -22.43 18.50 7.19
C THR A 57 -22.52 17.90 5.80
N ARG A 58 -23.07 18.67 4.86
CA ARG A 58 -23.05 18.36 3.42
C ARG A 58 -22.02 19.21 2.66
N ASP A 59 -21.18 19.97 3.36
CA ASP A 59 -20.13 20.75 2.73
C ASP A 59 -18.98 19.84 2.23
N PRO A 60 -18.77 19.73 0.90
CA PRO A 60 -17.73 18.87 0.34
C PRO A 60 -16.31 19.24 0.78
N LEU A 61 -16.06 20.55 1.01
CA LEU A 61 -14.75 20.99 1.49
C LEU A 61 -14.46 20.46 2.91
N VAL A 62 -15.44 20.52 3.81
CA VAL A 62 -15.30 20.02 5.18
C VAL A 62 -15.06 18.51 5.18
N ILE A 63 -15.74 17.76 4.32
CA ILE A 63 -15.53 16.33 4.17
C ILE A 63 -14.17 16.03 3.57
N SER A 64 -13.70 16.84 2.61
CA SER A 64 -12.37 16.69 2.03
C SER A 64 -11.24 16.95 3.02
N VAL A 65 -11.48 17.73 4.09
CA VAL A 65 -10.53 17.90 5.21
C VAL A 65 -10.23 16.56 5.87
N LEU A 66 -11.23 15.70 6.10
CA LEU A 66 -11.01 14.35 6.66
C LEU A 66 -10.11 13.52 5.74
N GLY A 67 -10.38 13.55 4.43
CA GLY A 67 -9.53 12.89 3.44
C GLY A 67 -8.10 13.41 3.44
N ALA A 68 -7.90 14.73 3.52
CA ALA A 68 -6.59 15.36 3.58
C ALA A 68 -5.85 15.00 4.90
N LEU A 69 -6.56 15.03 6.03
CA LEU A 69 -5.99 14.71 7.35
C LEU A 69 -5.51 13.26 7.45
N SER A 70 -6.09 12.31 6.71
CA SER A 70 -5.62 10.92 6.72
C SER A 70 -4.22 10.73 6.13
N PHE A 71 -3.73 11.66 5.29
CA PHE A 71 -2.36 11.64 4.76
C PHE A 71 -1.33 12.30 5.69
N VAL A 72 -1.76 13.23 6.55
CA VAL A 72 -0.89 14.04 7.39
C VAL A 72 0.00 13.21 8.33
N PRO A 73 -0.52 12.19 9.05
CA PRO A 73 0.29 11.34 9.90
C PRO A 73 1.43 10.64 9.15
N TRP A 74 1.16 10.12 7.97
CA TRP A 74 2.18 9.50 7.13
C TRP A 74 3.27 10.47 6.69
N LEU A 75 2.88 11.70 6.34
CA LEU A 75 3.81 12.73 5.90
C LEU A 75 4.75 13.21 7.00
N ILE A 76 4.18 13.49 8.18
CA ILE A 76 4.91 14.11 9.29
C ILE A 76 5.53 13.06 10.20
N PHE A 77 4.82 11.97 10.46
CA PHE A 77 5.17 10.99 11.47
C PHE A 77 5.81 9.72 10.92
N GLY A 78 5.88 9.54 9.60
CA GLY A 78 6.45 8.32 8.99
C GLY A 78 7.90 8.05 9.41
N LEU A 79 8.78 9.08 9.43
CA LEU A 79 10.16 8.95 9.91
C LEU A 79 10.25 8.77 11.44
N PRO A 80 9.59 9.60 12.29
CA PRO A 80 9.53 9.37 13.72
C PRO A 80 8.99 7.99 14.11
N ALA A 81 7.98 7.49 13.42
CA ALA A 81 7.44 6.15 13.66
C ALA A 81 8.47 5.05 13.44
N GLY A 82 9.28 5.14 12.36
CA GLY A 82 10.40 4.23 12.13
C GLY A 82 11.41 4.25 13.28
N MET A 83 11.81 5.43 13.75
CA MET A 83 12.74 5.57 14.88
C MET A 83 12.18 4.98 16.19
N ILE A 84 10.89 5.11 16.43
CA ILE A 84 10.21 4.49 17.59
C ILE A 84 10.27 2.97 17.47
N VAL A 85 9.94 2.41 16.31
CA VAL A 85 9.97 0.97 16.04
C VAL A 85 11.36 0.37 16.14
N ASP A 86 12.40 1.15 15.80
CA ASP A 86 13.80 0.70 15.93
C ASP A 86 14.28 0.75 17.39
N ARG A 87 13.72 1.64 18.22
CA ARG A 87 14.15 1.84 19.61
C ARG A 87 13.41 0.96 20.61
N PHE A 88 12.13 0.68 20.38
CA PHE A 88 11.26 0.00 21.33
C PHE A 88 10.93 -1.44 20.87
N ASP A 89 10.39 -2.26 21.79
CA ASP A 89 9.87 -3.58 21.47
C ASP A 89 8.73 -3.47 20.45
N ARG A 90 8.95 -4.01 19.27
CA ARG A 90 8.02 -3.92 18.12
C ARG A 90 6.64 -4.48 18.45
N ARG A 91 6.55 -5.51 19.29
CA ARG A 91 5.29 -6.11 19.73
C ARG A 91 4.48 -5.14 20.58
N ILE A 92 5.18 -4.45 21.50
CA ILE A 92 4.56 -3.42 22.35
C ILE A 92 4.13 -2.23 21.50
N VAL A 93 4.95 -1.79 20.53
CA VAL A 93 4.57 -0.73 19.59
C VAL A 93 3.31 -1.10 18.83
N MET A 94 3.20 -2.33 18.29
CA MET A 94 1.99 -2.81 17.62
C MET A 94 0.77 -2.83 18.55
N ALA A 95 0.93 -3.32 19.78
CA ALA A 95 -0.15 -3.38 20.76
C ALA A 95 -0.63 -1.99 21.17
N VAL A 96 0.30 -1.07 21.48
CA VAL A 96 -0.01 0.33 21.83
C VAL A 96 -0.69 1.06 20.66
N ALA A 97 -0.18 0.90 19.45
CA ALA A 97 -0.78 1.49 18.25
C ALA A 97 -2.25 1.04 18.07
N ASN A 98 -2.54 -0.23 18.24
CA ASN A 98 -3.90 -0.76 18.19
C ASN A 98 -4.75 -0.30 19.38
N ALA A 99 -4.18 -0.22 20.58
CA ALA A 99 -4.88 0.28 21.76
C ALA A 99 -5.31 1.75 21.61
N ILE A 100 -4.42 2.60 21.07
CA ILE A 100 -4.73 4.01 20.78
C ILE A 100 -5.88 4.09 19.77
N ARG A 101 -5.81 3.33 18.66
CA ARG A 101 -6.87 3.32 17.64
C ARG A 101 -8.19 2.80 18.20
N GLY A 102 -8.17 1.71 18.98
CA GLY A 102 -9.34 1.16 19.65
C GLY A 102 -9.97 2.15 20.63
N ALA A 103 -9.14 2.87 21.41
CA ALA A 103 -9.61 3.90 22.34
C ALA A 103 -10.27 5.09 21.61
N VAL A 104 -9.70 5.54 20.51
CA VAL A 104 -10.29 6.60 19.67
C VAL A 104 -11.59 6.16 19.05
N ALA A 105 -11.65 4.93 18.51
CA ALA A 105 -12.90 4.37 17.98
C ALA A 105 -13.98 4.30 19.06
N LEU A 106 -13.62 3.85 20.26
CA LEU A 106 -14.51 3.82 21.41
C LEU A 106 -14.99 5.22 21.82
N TRP A 107 -14.07 6.18 21.89
CA TRP A 107 -14.38 7.57 22.20
C TRP A 107 -15.40 8.17 21.19
N LEU A 108 -15.15 8.00 19.90
CA LEU A 108 -16.08 8.45 18.84
C LEU A 108 -17.42 7.71 18.90
N ALA A 109 -17.43 6.39 19.25
CA ALA A 109 -18.64 5.62 19.42
C ALA A 109 -19.50 6.17 20.59
N VAL A 110 -18.87 6.48 21.72
CA VAL A 110 -19.55 7.09 22.87
C VAL A 110 -20.14 8.45 22.51
N LEU A 111 -19.34 9.34 21.89
CA LEU A 111 -19.83 10.65 21.42
C LEU A 111 -20.99 10.51 20.43
N SER A 112 -20.98 9.48 19.59
CA SER A 112 -22.08 9.22 18.65
C SER A 112 -23.36 8.79 19.34
N VAL A 113 -23.27 8.04 20.45
CA VAL A 113 -24.45 7.59 21.24
C VAL A 113 -24.99 8.72 22.13
N THR A 114 -24.10 9.54 22.71
CA THR A 114 -24.51 10.70 23.55
C THR A 114 -25.07 11.86 22.74
N GLY A 115 -24.85 11.87 21.42
CA GLY A 115 -25.24 12.99 20.55
C GLY A 115 -24.24 14.14 20.53
N ASP A 116 -23.07 14.00 21.19
CA ASP A 116 -22.03 15.03 21.29
C ASP A 116 -20.99 14.93 20.17
N ILE A 117 -21.22 14.06 19.17
CA ILE A 117 -20.27 13.93 18.07
C ILE A 117 -20.17 15.21 17.26
N SER A 118 -18.96 15.63 16.97
CA SER A 118 -18.68 16.87 16.26
C SER A 118 -17.63 16.67 15.17
N LEU A 119 -17.57 17.60 14.21
CA LEU A 119 -16.53 17.58 13.17
C LEU A 119 -15.13 17.64 13.76
N TRP A 120 -14.93 18.39 14.84
CA TRP A 120 -13.64 18.48 15.54
C TRP A 120 -13.23 17.14 16.15
N ALA A 121 -14.18 16.39 16.71
CA ALA A 121 -13.92 15.04 17.21
C ALA A 121 -13.53 14.09 16.07
N LEU A 122 -14.18 14.18 14.90
CA LEU A 122 -13.83 13.40 13.73
C LEU A 122 -12.44 13.77 13.17
N PHE A 123 -12.09 15.08 13.13
CA PHE A 123 -10.75 15.51 12.70
C PHE A 123 -9.66 15.02 13.64
N ALA A 124 -9.85 15.20 14.93
CA ALA A 124 -8.91 14.70 15.94
C ALA A 124 -8.78 13.18 15.89
N GLY A 125 -9.92 12.48 15.79
CA GLY A 125 -9.96 11.03 15.62
C GLY A 125 -9.17 10.57 14.40
N THR A 126 -9.39 11.18 13.23
CA THR A 126 -8.70 10.84 11.98
C THR A 126 -7.17 10.99 12.12
N LEU A 127 -6.70 12.08 12.75
CA LEU A 127 -5.27 12.28 12.99
C LEU A 127 -4.68 11.21 13.90
N VAL A 128 -5.33 10.90 15.02
CA VAL A 128 -4.85 9.90 15.99
C VAL A 128 -4.91 8.50 15.39
N PHE A 129 -5.96 8.18 14.62
CA PHE A 129 -6.04 6.93 13.85
C PHE A 129 -4.85 6.77 12.92
N GLY A 130 -4.56 7.78 12.12
CA GLY A 130 -3.46 7.76 11.17
C GLY A 130 -2.08 7.66 11.84
N LEU A 131 -1.88 8.27 13.01
CA LEU A 131 -0.67 8.10 13.81
C LEU A 131 -0.50 6.64 14.26
N GLY A 132 -1.58 6.04 14.78
CA GLY A 132 -1.58 4.63 15.17
C GLY A 132 -1.36 3.69 13.99
N GLU A 133 -1.99 3.96 12.84
CA GLU A 133 -1.80 3.20 11.59
C GLU A 133 -0.34 3.25 11.13
N THR A 134 0.26 4.46 11.11
CA THR A 134 1.66 4.65 10.72
C THR A 134 2.63 3.87 11.64
N LEU A 135 2.39 3.87 12.96
CA LEU A 135 3.18 3.10 13.92
C LEU A 135 3.02 1.60 13.71
N PHE A 136 1.78 1.13 13.56
CA PHE A 136 1.48 -0.29 13.37
C PHE A 136 2.10 -0.85 12.10
N ASP A 137 1.97 -0.13 10.98
CA ASP A 137 2.51 -0.57 9.68
C ASP A 137 4.04 -0.64 9.70
N ASN A 138 4.71 0.37 10.28
CA ASN A 138 6.16 0.34 10.43
C ASN A 138 6.60 -0.83 11.32
N ALA A 139 5.92 -1.06 12.45
CA ALA A 139 6.23 -2.16 13.36
C ALA A 139 5.98 -3.53 12.71
N THR A 140 4.86 -3.70 12.02
CA THR A 140 4.50 -4.93 11.30
C THR A 140 5.56 -5.27 10.24
N ASN A 141 5.94 -4.30 9.41
CA ASN A 141 6.98 -4.48 8.40
C ASN A 141 8.34 -4.86 9.02
N ALA A 142 8.67 -4.30 10.19
CA ALA A 142 9.90 -4.60 10.91
C ALA A 142 9.87 -5.99 11.59
N VAL A 143 8.69 -6.52 11.93
CA VAL A 143 8.51 -7.84 12.57
C VAL A 143 8.61 -8.98 11.57
N VAL A 144 8.16 -8.80 10.31
CA VAL A 144 8.14 -9.87 9.28
C VAL A 144 9.47 -10.63 9.19
N PRO A 145 10.65 -9.97 9.07
CA PRO A 145 11.93 -10.70 8.98
C PRO A 145 12.30 -11.49 10.23
N GLY A 146 11.71 -11.18 11.39
CA GLY A 146 11.93 -11.89 12.65
C GLY A 146 11.07 -13.14 12.84
N VAL A 147 10.03 -13.33 12.01
CA VAL A 147 9.08 -14.47 12.13
C VAL A 147 9.12 -15.43 10.96
N VAL A 148 9.83 -15.11 9.86
CA VAL A 148 10.00 -16.00 8.69
C VAL A 148 11.47 -16.09 8.29
N LYS A 149 11.84 -17.16 7.58
CA LYS A 149 13.18 -17.33 7.02
C LYS A 149 13.39 -16.35 5.85
N ARG A 150 14.64 -15.93 5.59
CA ARG A 150 14.97 -15.01 4.47
C ARG A 150 14.42 -15.49 3.13
N SER A 151 14.48 -16.78 2.82
CA SER A 151 13.93 -17.38 1.59
C SER A 151 12.39 -17.35 1.49
N GLN A 152 11.69 -16.97 2.55
CA GLN A 152 10.23 -16.91 2.62
C GLN A 152 9.68 -15.47 2.65
N LEU A 153 10.56 -14.46 2.70
CA LEU A 153 10.16 -13.05 2.86
C LEU A 153 9.22 -12.57 1.74
N ASP A 154 9.53 -12.87 0.48
CA ASP A 154 8.68 -12.48 -0.66
C ASP A 154 7.28 -13.08 -0.55
N ARG A 155 7.21 -14.35 -0.13
CA ARG A 155 5.94 -15.04 0.05
C ARG A 155 5.16 -14.47 1.25
N ALA A 156 5.85 -14.16 2.36
CA ALA A 156 5.23 -13.56 3.54
C ALA A 156 4.68 -12.16 3.22
N ASN A 157 5.47 -11.30 2.57
CA ASN A 157 5.04 -9.98 2.13
C ASN A 157 3.87 -10.06 1.14
N GLY A 158 3.91 -11.03 0.21
CA GLY A 158 2.80 -11.28 -0.71
C GLY A 158 1.49 -11.63 0.02
N TRP A 159 1.53 -12.48 1.05
CA TRP A 159 0.36 -12.81 1.87
C TRP A 159 -0.14 -11.63 2.71
N MET A 160 0.77 -10.81 3.27
CA MET A 160 0.40 -9.60 4.00
C MET A 160 -0.32 -8.59 3.08
N GLN A 161 0.25 -8.34 1.91
CA GLN A 161 -0.33 -7.42 0.92
C GLN A 161 -1.67 -7.94 0.37
N ALA A 162 -1.78 -9.23 0.08
CA ALA A 162 -3.03 -9.84 -0.37
C ALA A 162 -4.14 -9.72 0.69
N ALA A 163 -3.80 -9.98 1.97
CA ALA A 163 -4.74 -9.80 3.07
C ALA A 163 -5.22 -8.34 3.17
N GLN A 164 -4.28 -7.39 3.15
CA GLN A 164 -4.61 -5.96 3.24
C GLN A 164 -5.57 -5.54 2.13
N VAL A 165 -5.23 -5.81 0.87
CA VAL A 165 -6.08 -5.44 -0.27
C VAL A 165 -7.45 -6.11 -0.22
N THR A 166 -7.50 -7.41 0.12
CA THR A 166 -8.75 -8.17 0.19
C THR A 166 -9.65 -7.64 1.31
N ILE A 167 -9.07 -7.41 2.48
CA ILE A 167 -9.82 -6.95 3.64
C ILE A 167 -10.32 -5.53 3.44
N ASP A 168 -9.44 -4.61 3.04
CA ASP A 168 -9.79 -3.20 2.87
C ASP A 168 -10.86 -3.00 1.79
N SER A 169 -10.69 -3.61 0.62
CA SER A 169 -11.54 -3.33 -0.54
C SER A 169 -12.82 -4.17 -0.59
N PHE A 170 -12.77 -5.44 -0.12
CA PHE A 170 -13.87 -6.39 -0.33
C PHE A 170 -14.62 -6.78 0.93
N ILE A 171 -14.02 -6.62 2.11
CA ILE A 171 -14.61 -7.08 3.37
C ILE A 171 -15.00 -5.89 4.25
N ALA A 172 -14.07 -5.03 4.61
CA ALA A 172 -14.28 -3.96 5.58
C ALA A 172 -15.30 -2.93 5.12
N THR A 173 -15.21 -2.49 3.86
CA THR A 173 -16.06 -1.42 3.34
C THR A 173 -17.56 -1.84 3.23
N PRO A 174 -17.91 -3.01 2.67
CA PRO A 174 -19.30 -3.49 2.70
C PRO A 174 -19.83 -3.69 4.11
N ILE A 175 -19.02 -4.27 5.02
CA ILE A 175 -19.40 -4.46 6.43
C ILE A 175 -19.68 -3.10 7.08
N ALA A 176 -18.79 -2.11 6.89
CA ALA A 176 -18.99 -0.76 7.44
C ALA A 176 -20.29 -0.12 6.96
N GLY A 177 -20.63 -0.24 5.66
CA GLY A 177 -21.88 0.26 5.10
C GLY A 177 -23.10 -0.38 5.72
N VAL A 178 -23.12 -1.70 5.87
CA VAL A 178 -24.21 -2.45 6.50
C VAL A 178 -24.35 -2.08 7.99
N LEU A 179 -23.24 -2.04 8.73
CA LEU A 179 -23.24 -1.65 10.14
C LEU A 179 -23.76 -0.22 10.32
N PHE A 180 -23.35 0.70 9.46
CA PHE A 180 -23.82 2.08 9.49
C PHE A 180 -25.34 2.20 9.23
N ALA A 181 -25.88 1.37 8.34
CA ALA A 181 -27.32 1.34 8.07
C ALA A 181 -28.15 0.91 9.30
N VAL A 182 -27.57 0.10 10.19
CA VAL A 182 -28.22 -0.31 11.45
C VAL A 182 -28.10 0.79 12.50
N SER A 183 -26.93 1.40 12.67
CA SER A 183 -26.69 2.48 13.63
C SER A 183 -25.45 3.26 13.28
N LEU A 184 -25.49 4.59 13.47
CA LEU A 184 -24.37 5.52 13.29
C LEU A 184 -23.13 5.10 14.10
N ALA A 185 -23.31 4.62 15.31
CA ALA A 185 -22.26 4.25 16.25
C ALA A 185 -21.73 2.82 16.04
N LEU A 186 -22.52 1.93 15.42
CA LEU A 186 -22.20 0.50 15.37
C LEU A 186 -20.87 0.19 14.67
N PRO A 187 -20.50 0.82 13.55
CA PRO A 187 -19.19 0.62 12.93
C PRO A 187 -18.02 0.97 13.87
N LEU A 188 -18.18 2.02 14.67
CA LEU A 188 -17.16 2.47 15.63
C LEU A 188 -17.01 1.49 16.81
N TRP A 189 -18.13 0.95 17.33
CA TRP A 189 -18.12 -0.10 18.36
C TRP A 189 -17.45 -1.38 17.86
N VAL A 190 -17.84 -1.84 16.67
CA VAL A 190 -17.27 -3.04 16.05
C VAL A 190 -15.79 -2.83 15.72
N GLY A 191 -15.41 -1.66 15.21
CA GLY A 191 -14.02 -1.28 14.96
C GLY A 191 -13.21 -1.28 16.25
N SER A 192 -13.72 -0.65 17.32
CA SER A 192 -13.04 -0.62 18.63
C SER A 192 -12.81 -2.04 19.18
N ALA A 193 -13.83 -2.89 19.17
CA ALA A 193 -13.72 -4.29 19.60
C ALA A 193 -12.76 -5.09 18.72
N GLY A 194 -12.71 -4.78 17.42
CA GLY A 194 -11.84 -5.44 16.45
C GLY A 194 -10.34 -5.30 16.76
N TYR A 195 -9.94 -4.23 17.45
CA TYR A 195 -8.53 -4.04 17.86
C TYR A 195 -8.09 -4.92 19.03
N ILE A 196 -9.01 -5.54 19.78
CA ILE A 196 -8.65 -6.41 20.91
C ILE A 196 -7.83 -7.61 20.43
N ILE A 197 -8.23 -8.23 19.32
CA ILE A 197 -7.55 -9.39 18.75
C ILE A 197 -6.11 -9.07 18.34
N PRO A 198 -5.84 -8.03 17.53
CA PRO A 198 -4.46 -7.69 17.16
C PRO A 198 -3.60 -7.24 18.36
N ILE A 199 -4.16 -6.62 19.40
CA ILE A 199 -3.42 -6.31 20.62
C ILE A 199 -2.95 -7.60 21.29
N ALA A 200 -3.86 -8.56 21.51
CA ALA A 200 -3.52 -9.83 22.14
C ALA A 200 -2.48 -10.62 21.33
N LEU A 201 -2.69 -10.72 20.01
CA LEU A 201 -1.78 -11.47 19.13
C LEU A 201 -0.41 -10.81 19.00
N ALA A 202 -0.33 -9.47 19.00
CA ALA A 202 0.94 -8.75 18.98
C ALA A 202 1.79 -9.08 20.22
N ILE A 203 1.19 -9.10 21.41
CA ILE A 203 1.87 -9.44 22.66
C ILE A 203 2.33 -10.92 22.65
N MET A 204 1.58 -11.81 21.99
CA MET A 204 1.89 -13.26 21.87
C MET A 204 2.97 -13.57 20.83
N LEU A 205 3.52 -12.60 20.12
CA LEU A 205 4.63 -12.81 19.20
C LEU A 205 5.92 -13.18 19.96
N PRO A 206 6.85 -13.95 19.37
CA PRO A 206 8.07 -14.38 20.03
C PRO A 206 9.03 -13.20 20.31
N LEU A 207 9.90 -13.37 21.30
CA LEU A 207 10.90 -12.35 21.65
C LEU A 207 11.91 -12.09 20.53
N SER A 208 12.12 -13.03 19.61
CA SER A 208 12.93 -12.86 18.41
C SER A 208 12.38 -11.78 17.47
N ALA A 209 11.06 -11.55 17.50
CA ALA A 209 10.39 -10.49 16.75
C ALA A 209 10.42 -9.13 17.46
N ALA A 210 10.76 -9.11 18.76
CA ALA A 210 10.69 -7.91 19.60
C ALA A 210 11.82 -6.89 19.36
N ARG A 211 12.99 -7.38 18.95
CA ARG A 211 14.22 -6.58 18.86
C ARG A 211 14.64 -6.39 17.42
N PRO A 212 15.30 -5.25 17.09
CA PRO A 212 16.02 -5.13 15.84
C PRO A 212 17.00 -6.29 15.71
N LEU A 213 17.15 -6.85 14.51
CA LEU A 213 18.22 -7.80 14.22
C LEU A 213 19.53 -7.05 14.49
N ARG A 214 20.22 -7.38 15.59
CA ARG A 214 21.60 -6.94 15.80
C ARG A 214 22.42 -7.61 14.72
N ASP A 215 23.21 -6.83 14.02
CA ASP A 215 24.26 -7.40 13.16
C ASP A 215 25.15 -8.34 14.02
N PRO A 216 25.48 -9.53 13.53
CA PRO A 216 26.30 -10.48 14.26
C PRO A 216 27.72 -9.99 14.56
N GLU A 217 28.11 -8.81 14.08
CA GLU A 217 29.47 -8.28 14.09
C GLU A 217 29.88 -7.50 15.33
N MET A 218 29.07 -7.49 16.40
CA MET A 218 29.51 -6.92 17.68
C MET A 218 29.35 -7.91 18.84
N VAL A 219 29.92 -9.09 18.73
CA VAL A 219 30.38 -9.85 19.88
C VAL A 219 31.86 -9.47 20.05
N PRO A 220 32.28 -8.80 21.13
CA PRO A 220 33.70 -8.66 21.42
C PRO A 220 34.25 -10.08 21.61
N ASP A 221 35.28 -10.38 20.86
CA ASP A 221 36.03 -11.62 20.92
C ASP A 221 36.46 -11.90 22.37
N ALA A 222 35.70 -12.73 23.06
CA ALA A 222 36.14 -13.30 24.32
C ALA A 222 36.98 -14.52 23.98
N ALA A 223 38.28 -14.30 23.87
CA ALA A 223 39.35 -15.29 23.97
C ALA A 223 39.04 -16.69 23.38
N ALA A 224 39.24 -16.83 22.07
CA ALA A 224 39.48 -18.16 21.48
C ALA A 224 40.95 -18.53 21.68
N PRO A 225 41.28 -19.74 22.13
CA PRO A 225 42.68 -20.21 22.19
C PRO A 225 43.20 -20.44 20.77
N ASP A 226 44.47 -20.04 20.56
CA ASP A 226 45.22 -20.18 19.31
C ASP A 226 45.18 -21.65 18.81
N VAL A 227 44.51 -21.83 17.66
CA VAL A 227 44.68 -23.04 16.84
C VAL A 227 45.20 -22.60 15.47
N GLU A 228 46.50 -22.76 15.26
CA GLU A 228 47.14 -22.67 13.94
C GLU A 228 46.54 -23.70 12.99
N VAL A 229 45.79 -23.26 11.97
CA VAL A 229 45.42 -24.10 10.84
C VAL A 229 46.07 -23.52 9.58
N SER A 230 47.21 -24.12 9.20
CA SER A 230 47.89 -23.86 7.92
C SER A 230 47.13 -24.56 6.79
N GLY A 231 46.52 -23.81 5.90
CA GLY A 231 45.94 -24.27 4.63
C GLY A 231 45.31 -23.12 3.84
N PRO A 232 45.43 -23.05 2.51
CA PRO A 232 44.89 -21.94 1.72
C PRO A 232 43.35 -22.02 1.74
N VAL A 233 42.74 -21.11 2.47
CA VAL A 233 41.27 -20.91 2.49
C VAL A 233 40.90 -20.11 1.25
N VAL A 234 40.23 -20.78 0.30
CA VAL A 234 39.50 -20.09 -0.78
C VAL A 234 38.30 -19.43 -0.14
N GLU A 235 38.33 -18.13 0.07
CA GLU A 235 37.19 -17.33 0.50
C GLU A 235 36.07 -17.41 -0.56
N PRO A 236 34.84 -17.82 -0.19
CA PRO A 236 33.70 -17.49 -1.00
C PRO A 236 33.39 -16.01 -0.77
N ALA A 237 33.49 -15.20 -1.82
CA ALA A 237 33.15 -13.80 -1.81
C ALA A 237 31.65 -13.63 -1.49
N ALA A 238 31.28 -13.70 -0.22
CA ALA A 238 30.04 -13.19 0.31
C ALA A 238 30.26 -11.72 0.59
N THR A 239 29.97 -10.86 -0.38
CA THR A 239 29.91 -9.42 -0.19
C THR A 239 28.89 -9.14 0.92
N PRO A 240 29.29 -8.61 2.09
CA PRO A 240 28.34 -8.15 3.08
C PRO A 240 27.54 -7.02 2.41
N LEU A 241 26.22 -7.08 2.45
CA LEU A 241 25.38 -5.90 2.23
C LEU A 241 25.70 -4.94 3.39
N ALA A 242 26.79 -4.20 3.21
CA ALA A 242 27.16 -3.11 4.09
C ALA A 242 25.92 -2.22 4.22
N SER A 243 25.51 -1.94 5.45
CA SER A 243 24.65 -0.80 5.78
C SER A 243 25.43 0.46 5.40
N SER A 244 25.50 0.73 4.09
CA SER A 244 26.13 1.94 3.59
C SER A 244 25.36 3.10 4.19
N ASN A 245 26.07 4.00 4.89
CA ASN A 245 25.59 5.32 5.31
C ASN A 245 25.33 6.18 4.06
N VAL A 246 24.44 5.68 3.16
CA VAL A 246 24.04 6.42 1.97
C VAL A 246 23.33 7.68 2.44
N SER A 247 23.82 8.84 2.07
CA SER A 247 23.26 10.12 2.44
C SER A 247 21.89 10.33 1.74
N ALA A 248 20.91 10.94 2.43
CA ALA A 248 19.67 11.40 1.78
C ALA A 248 19.98 12.33 0.59
N ARG A 249 21.08 13.09 0.68
CA ARG A 249 21.59 13.97 -0.38
C ARG A 249 21.97 13.17 -1.63
N GLU A 250 22.56 12.00 -1.48
CA GLU A 250 22.92 11.13 -2.59
C GLU A 250 21.69 10.58 -3.30
N ALA A 251 20.66 10.14 -2.56
CA ALA A 251 19.42 9.68 -3.13
C ALA A 251 18.65 10.80 -3.87
N ILE A 252 18.65 12.03 -3.33
CA ILE A 252 18.09 13.20 -3.99
C ILE A 252 18.88 13.53 -5.26
N SER A 253 20.22 13.52 -5.18
CA SER A 253 21.11 13.77 -6.32
C SER A 253 20.88 12.74 -7.43
N TYR A 254 20.79 11.45 -7.06
CA TYR A 254 20.47 10.39 -8.02
C TYR A 254 19.13 10.65 -8.73
N LEU A 255 18.05 10.91 -7.98
CA LEU A 255 16.73 11.20 -8.54
C LEU A 255 16.77 12.43 -9.47
N TRP A 256 17.55 13.45 -9.11
CA TRP A 256 17.68 14.68 -9.89
C TRP A 256 18.40 14.46 -11.22
N HIS A 257 19.44 13.65 -11.24
CA HIS A 257 20.22 13.34 -12.44
C HIS A 257 19.55 12.29 -13.33
N ALA A 258 18.80 11.35 -12.77
CA ALA A 258 18.04 10.34 -13.51
C ALA A 258 16.83 10.97 -14.21
N ARG A 259 17.04 11.57 -15.39
CA ARG A 259 16.02 12.34 -16.14
C ARG A 259 14.70 11.57 -16.33
N TYR A 260 14.79 10.29 -16.73
CA TYR A 260 13.61 9.45 -16.93
C TYR A 260 12.84 9.27 -15.62
N LEU A 261 13.52 8.87 -14.55
CA LEU A 261 12.90 8.63 -13.25
C LEU A 261 12.26 9.92 -12.70
N ARG A 262 12.94 11.04 -12.77
CA ARG A 262 12.41 12.35 -12.36
C ARG A 262 11.13 12.74 -13.10
N LEU A 263 11.09 12.58 -14.42
CA LEU A 263 9.90 12.90 -15.23
C LEU A 263 8.76 11.92 -14.92
N MET A 264 9.05 10.65 -14.70
CA MET A 264 8.05 9.66 -14.29
C MET A 264 7.48 9.93 -12.90
N VAL A 265 8.31 10.39 -11.96
CA VAL A 265 7.86 10.80 -10.62
C VAL A 265 6.94 12.02 -10.71
N LEU A 266 7.32 13.03 -11.50
CA LEU A 266 6.47 14.21 -11.74
C LEU A 266 5.13 13.81 -12.39
N PHE A 267 5.16 12.96 -13.42
CA PHE A 267 3.96 12.44 -14.05
C PHE A 267 3.06 11.70 -13.05
N THR A 268 3.64 10.80 -12.25
CA THR A 268 2.90 10.05 -11.21
C THR A 268 2.32 10.99 -10.15
N ALA A 269 3.06 12.04 -9.76
CA ALA A 269 2.57 13.04 -8.81
C ALA A 269 1.37 13.82 -9.38
N VAL A 270 1.41 14.23 -10.63
CA VAL A 270 0.29 14.92 -11.30
C VAL A 270 -0.93 14.02 -11.41
N VAL A 271 -0.76 12.79 -11.92
CA VAL A 271 -1.88 11.84 -12.08
C VAL A 271 -2.46 11.44 -10.72
N GLY A 272 -1.62 11.15 -9.72
CA GLY A 272 -2.06 10.81 -8.37
C GLY A 272 -2.79 11.96 -7.68
N SER A 273 -2.30 13.20 -7.84
CA SER A 273 -2.98 14.40 -7.33
C SER A 273 -4.33 14.64 -8.02
N ALA A 274 -4.41 14.42 -9.34
CA ALA A 274 -5.67 14.52 -10.08
C ALA A 274 -6.71 13.49 -9.61
N LEU A 275 -6.27 12.26 -9.29
CA LEU A 275 -7.13 11.23 -8.70
C LEU A 275 -7.57 11.60 -7.28
N SER A 276 -6.67 12.10 -6.44
CA SER A 276 -6.99 12.54 -5.08
C SER A 276 -7.97 13.71 -5.08
N PHE A 277 -7.77 14.66 -5.99
CA PHE A 277 -8.68 15.78 -6.26
C PHE A 277 -10.08 15.28 -6.66
N ALA A 278 -10.15 14.33 -7.60
CA ALA A 278 -11.42 13.80 -8.09
C ALA A 278 -12.19 13.00 -7.01
N GLN A 279 -11.47 12.31 -6.13
CA GLN A 279 -12.07 11.48 -5.07
C GLN A 279 -12.53 12.28 -3.84
N ALA A 280 -12.20 13.58 -3.73
CA ALA A 280 -12.47 14.41 -2.56
C ALA A 280 -13.94 14.43 -2.13
N ALA A 281 -14.87 14.40 -3.09
CA ALA A 281 -16.31 14.45 -2.85
C ALA A 281 -17.04 13.21 -3.40
N LEU A 282 -16.33 12.14 -3.69
CA LEU A 282 -16.89 10.97 -4.37
C LEU A 282 -18.06 10.34 -3.59
N VAL A 283 -17.97 10.26 -2.27
CA VAL A 283 -19.04 9.70 -1.43
C VAL A 283 -20.31 10.57 -1.54
N LEU A 284 -20.17 11.89 -1.46
CA LEU A 284 -21.30 12.81 -1.65
C LEU A 284 -21.90 12.70 -3.06
N PHE A 285 -21.07 12.57 -4.08
CA PHE A 285 -21.52 12.37 -5.46
C PHE A 285 -22.44 11.13 -5.58
N PHE A 286 -22.02 10.00 -4.99
CA PHE A 286 -22.89 8.80 -5.02
C PHE A 286 -24.16 8.96 -4.21
N LEU A 287 -24.11 9.62 -3.05
CA LEU A 287 -25.29 9.79 -2.17
C LEU A 287 -26.25 10.84 -2.71
N ASP A 288 -25.76 12.01 -3.07
CA ASP A 288 -26.59 13.19 -3.34
C ASP A 288 -26.96 13.32 -4.83
N GLU A 289 -26.02 13.02 -5.77
CA GLU A 289 -26.29 13.09 -7.20
C GLU A 289 -26.92 11.82 -7.77
N LEU A 290 -26.49 10.65 -7.29
CA LEU A 290 -26.93 9.37 -7.84
C LEU A 290 -27.95 8.65 -6.92
N GLY A 291 -28.30 9.23 -5.77
CA GLY A 291 -29.32 8.70 -4.86
C GLY A 291 -28.97 7.34 -4.24
N VAL A 292 -27.68 6.99 -4.16
CA VAL A 292 -27.25 5.73 -3.55
C VAL A 292 -27.51 5.79 -2.06
N SER A 293 -28.13 4.76 -1.49
CA SER A 293 -28.32 4.68 -0.05
C SER A 293 -26.98 4.50 0.68
N VAL A 294 -26.89 5.01 1.91
CA VAL A 294 -25.67 4.90 2.73
C VAL A 294 -25.24 3.44 2.91
N ALA A 295 -26.21 2.52 3.09
CA ALA A 295 -25.96 1.08 3.18
C ALA A 295 -25.29 0.50 1.93
N ALA A 296 -25.62 1.04 0.74
CA ALA A 296 -25.10 0.56 -0.53
C ALA A 296 -23.74 1.12 -0.89
N ILE A 297 -23.24 2.18 -0.21
CA ILE A 297 -21.97 2.81 -0.55
C ILE A 297 -20.77 1.84 -0.40
N GLY A 298 -20.85 0.92 0.56
CA GLY A 298 -19.83 -0.14 0.72
C GLY A 298 -19.78 -1.09 -0.47
N PHE A 299 -20.91 -1.40 -1.08
CA PHE A 299 -20.97 -2.23 -2.29
C PHE A 299 -20.46 -1.49 -3.54
N VAL A 300 -20.65 -0.15 -3.59
CA VAL A 300 -20.02 0.70 -4.62
C VAL A 300 -18.51 0.53 -4.59
N THR A 301 -17.91 0.67 -3.40
CA THR A 301 -16.44 0.51 -3.23
C THR A 301 -15.98 -0.91 -3.54
N ALA A 302 -16.74 -1.94 -3.14
CA ALA A 302 -16.43 -3.33 -3.48
C ALA A 302 -16.48 -3.57 -5.00
N GLY A 303 -17.48 -3.01 -5.71
CA GLY A 303 -17.57 -3.09 -7.17
C GLY A 303 -16.34 -2.48 -7.87
N VAL A 304 -15.87 -1.34 -7.38
CA VAL A 304 -14.64 -0.70 -7.85
C VAL A 304 -13.42 -1.58 -7.57
N GLY A 305 -13.36 -2.21 -6.40
CA GLY A 305 -12.32 -3.16 -6.01
C GLY A 305 -12.20 -4.35 -6.97
N VAL A 306 -13.33 -4.86 -7.51
CA VAL A 306 -13.32 -5.91 -8.54
C VAL A 306 -12.54 -5.46 -9.78
N GLY A 307 -12.77 -4.22 -10.24
CA GLY A 307 -12.00 -3.64 -11.34
C GLY A 307 -10.51 -3.59 -11.05
N ALA A 308 -10.12 -3.09 -9.87
CA ALA A 308 -8.73 -3.00 -9.46
C ALA A 308 -8.04 -4.38 -9.40
N LEU A 309 -8.73 -5.39 -8.86
CA LEU A 309 -8.22 -6.77 -8.79
C LEU A 309 -8.02 -7.36 -10.18
N ALA A 310 -9.02 -7.23 -11.06
CA ALA A 310 -8.93 -7.69 -12.44
C ALA A 310 -7.74 -7.05 -13.18
N GLY A 311 -7.54 -5.73 -12.98
CA GLY A 311 -6.40 -4.99 -13.52
C GLY A 311 -5.06 -5.54 -13.04
N ALA A 312 -4.91 -5.80 -11.75
CA ALA A 312 -3.68 -6.35 -11.17
C ALA A 312 -3.33 -7.75 -11.73
N VAL A 313 -4.34 -8.62 -11.87
CA VAL A 313 -4.17 -9.99 -12.40
C VAL A 313 -3.80 -9.97 -13.88
N LEU A 314 -4.45 -9.14 -14.68
CA LEU A 314 -4.28 -9.12 -16.14
C LEU A 314 -3.08 -8.29 -16.60
N ALA A 315 -2.56 -7.38 -15.76
CA ALA A 315 -1.48 -6.46 -16.10
C ALA A 315 -0.25 -7.15 -16.72
N ALA A 316 0.23 -8.23 -16.09
CA ALA A 316 1.39 -8.98 -16.58
C ALA A 316 1.17 -9.58 -17.97
N GLY A 317 -0.06 -10.02 -18.28
CA GLY A 317 -0.45 -10.51 -19.60
C GLY A 317 -0.38 -9.41 -20.67
N PHE A 318 -0.92 -8.24 -20.37
CA PHE A 318 -0.88 -7.09 -21.27
C PHE A 318 0.56 -6.62 -21.51
N VAL A 319 1.37 -6.54 -20.45
CA VAL A 319 2.78 -6.12 -20.56
C VAL A 319 3.58 -7.08 -21.43
N ARG A 320 3.37 -8.42 -21.31
CA ARG A 320 4.03 -9.40 -22.18
C ARG A 320 3.63 -9.26 -23.64
N ARG A 321 2.35 -8.94 -23.91
CA ARG A 321 1.82 -8.88 -25.29
C ARG A 321 2.12 -7.55 -25.99
N PHE A 322 2.03 -6.44 -25.28
CA PHE A 322 2.08 -5.09 -25.87
C PHE A 322 3.29 -4.27 -25.44
N GLY A 323 4.06 -4.76 -24.46
CA GLY A 323 5.18 -4.03 -23.86
C GLY A 323 4.75 -3.02 -22.79
N ARG A 324 5.71 -2.62 -21.94
CA ARG A 324 5.47 -1.76 -20.77
C ARG A 324 4.92 -0.37 -21.15
N GLY A 325 5.58 0.29 -22.12
CA GLY A 325 5.24 1.67 -22.50
C GLY A 325 3.82 1.85 -23.04
N PRO A 326 3.40 1.12 -24.09
CA PRO A 326 2.04 1.19 -24.61
C PRO A 326 0.97 0.85 -23.57
N VAL A 327 1.22 -0.17 -22.74
CA VAL A 327 0.28 -0.55 -21.64
C VAL A 327 0.13 0.58 -20.63
N MET A 328 1.23 1.23 -20.22
CA MET A 328 1.21 2.34 -19.29
C MET A 328 0.47 3.55 -19.86
N LEU A 329 0.66 3.85 -21.14
CA LEU A 329 -0.04 4.94 -21.80
C LEU A 329 -1.54 4.65 -21.92
N ALA A 330 -1.92 3.48 -22.45
CA ALA A 330 -3.32 3.07 -22.60
C ALA A 330 -4.06 3.05 -21.25
N ALA A 331 -3.39 2.58 -20.19
CA ALA A 331 -3.94 2.56 -18.85
C ALA A 331 -4.31 3.97 -18.37
N ASN A 332 -3.47 5.00 -18.61
CA ASN A 332 -3.80 6.37 -18.23
C ASN A 332 -4.96 6.95 -19.06
N PHE A 333 -5.06 6.64 -20.34
CA PHE A 333 -6.21 7.03 -21.15
C PHE A 333 -7.51 6.38 -20.66
N ILE A 334 -7.48 5.08 -20.37
CA ILE A 334 -8.64 4.35 -19.84
C ILE A 334 -9.01 4.86 -18.44
N ALA A 335 -8.05 5.19 -17.60
CA ALA A 335 -8.30 5.80 -16.30
C ALA A 335 -8.98 7.17 -16.41
N ALA A 336 -8.50 8.03 -17.31
CA ALA A 336 -9.13 9.32 -17.59
C ALA A 336 -10.55 9.16 -18.12
N LEU A 337 -10.76 8.24 -19.07
CA LEU A 337 -12.08 7.94 -19.62
C LEU A 337 -13.02 7.39 -18.55
N GLY A 338 -12.58 6.40 -17.75
CA GLY A 338 -13.37 5.82 -16.66
C GLY A 338 -13.79 6.88 -15.65
N LEU A 339 -12.86 7.75 -15.23
CA LEU A 339 -13.16 8.85 -14.30
C LEU A 339 -14.14 9.87 -14.91
N GLY A 340 -13.94 10.26 -16.17
CA GLY A 340 -14.81 11.19 -16.87
C GLY A 340 -16.23 10.62 -17.06
N LEU A 341 -16.34 9.36 -17.47
CA LEU A 341 -17.62 8.66 -17.60
C LEU A 341 -18.33 8.53 -16.25
N THR A 342 -17.60 8.34 -15.14
CA THR A 342 -18.17 8.37 -13.80
C THR A 342 -18.82 9.74 -13.53
N GLY A 343 -18.15 10.84 -13.85
CA GLY A 343 -18.64 12.19 -13.61
C GLY A 343 -19.91 12.54 -14.40
N ILE A 344 -20.10 11.99 -15.61
CA ILE A 344 -21.30 12.24 -16.43
C ILE A 344 -22.34 11.13 -16.32
N ALA A 345 -22.12 10.12 -15.50
CA ALA A 345 -23.04 8.99 -15.37
C ALA A 345 -24.45 9.43 -14.92
N PRO A 346 -25.51 8.92 -15.55
CA PRO A 346 -26.87 9.27 -15.19
C PRO A 346 -27.39 8.49 -13.97
N GLU A 347 -26.78 7.35 -13.66
CA GLU A 347 -27.23 6.43 -12.60
C GLU A 347 -26.05 5.74 -11.89
N ALA A 348 -26.32 5.21 -10.71
CA ALA A 348 -25.31 4.59 -9.86
C ALA A 348 -24.60 3.40 -10.51
N PHE A 349 -25.32 2.53 -11.23
CA PHE A 349 -24.73 1.34 -11.86
C PHE A 349 -23.70 1.72 -12.92
N SER A 350 -24.06 2.65 -13.84
CA SER A 350 -23.14 3.15 -14.88
C SER A 350 -21.94 3.87 -14.28
N ALA A 351 -22.12 4.64 -13.19
CA ALA A 351 -21.04 5.30 -12.47
C ALA A 351 -20.06 4.29 -11.84
N VAL A 352 -20.58 3.26 -11.16
CA VAL A 352 -19.73 2.20 -10.55
C VAL A 352 -18.99 1.43 -11.62
N ALA A 353 -19.65 1.07 -12.74
CA ALA A 353 -19.00 0.38 -13.83
C ALA A 353 -17.86 1.20 -14.46
N ALA A 354 -18.11 2.49 -14.73
CA ALA A 354 -17.11 3.41 -15.26
C ALA A 354 -15.93 3.60 -14.28
N PHE A 355 -16.22 3.76 -13.00
CA PHE A 355 -15.19 3.92 -11.97
C PHE A 355 -14.37 2.63 -11.77
N ALA A 356 -15.00 1.45 -11.85
CA ALA A 356 -14.33 0.15 -11.83
C ALA A 356 -13.36 -0.01 -13.02
N VAL A 357 -13.74 0.47 -14.22
CA VAL A 357 -12.85 0.52 -15.38
C VAL A 357 -11.66 1.44 -15.13
N GLY A 358 -11.87 2.59 -14.52
CA GLY A 358 -10.79 3.47 -14.09
C GLY A 358 -9.84 2.80 -13.09
N ALA A 359 -10.38 2.14 -12.07
CA ALA A 359 -9.61 1.40 -11.06
C ALA A 359 -8.81 0.23 -11.67
N PHE A 360 -9.41 -0.51 -12.61
CA PHE A 360 -8.73 -1.51 -13.42
C PHE A 360 -7.50 -0.93 -14.10
N ALA A 361 -7.67 0.20 -14.78
CA ALA A 361 -6.60 0.85 -15.53
C ALA A 361 -5.46 1.34 -14.61
N ILE A 362 -5.79 1.91 -13.45
CA ILE A 362 -4.79 2.33 -12.44
C ILE A 362 -3.99 1.12 -11.95
N SER A 363 -4.63 -0.03 -11.72
CA SER A 363 -3.94 -1.26 -11.31
C SER A 363 -3.03 -1.79 -12.42
N VAL A 364 -3.49 -1.76 -13.68
CA VAL A 364 -2.66 -2.11 -14.85
C VAL A 364 -1.43 -1.21 -14.98
N TRP A 365 -1.55 0.09 -14.68
CA TRP A 365 -0.43 1.03 -14.63
C TRP A 365 0.58 0.71 -13.53
N ASN A 366 0.10 0.40 -12.31
CA ASN A 366 0.95 0.24 -11.14
C ASN A 366 1.94 -0.94 -11.26
N VAL A 367 1.54 -2.02 -11.92
CA VAL A 367 2.37 -3.24 -12.06
C VAL A 367 3.67 -2.97 -12.84
N PRO A 368 3.64 -2.51 -14.12
CA PRO A 368 4.86 -2.23 -14.86
C PRO A 368 5.68 -1.08 -14.27
N TRP A 369 5.05 -0.05 -13.72
CA TRP A 369 5.74 1.05 -13.06
C TRP A 369 6.46 0.60 -11.78
N GLY A 370 5.84 -0.25 -10.99
CA GLY A 370 6.45 -0.84 -9.79
C GLY A 370 7.70 -1.66 -10.13
N ALA A 371 7.59 -2.56 -11.12
CA ALA A 371 8.68 -3.40 -11.57
C ALA A 371 9.84 -2.58 -12.17
N LEU A 372 9.53 -1.56 -12.97
CA LEU A 372 10.54 -0.72 -13.62
C LEU A 372 11.36 0.10 -12.60
N ARG A 373 10.70 0.64 -11.57
CA ARG A 373 11.40 1.34 -10.46
C ARG A 373 12.39 0.42 -9.74
N GLN A 374 12.02 -0.84 -9.51
CA GLN A 374 12.90 -1.82 -8.86
C GLN A 374 14.11 -2.18 -9.72
N GLN A 375 14.00 -2.08 -11.03
CA GLN A 375 15.08 -2.37 -11.96
C GLN A 375 16.03 -1.18 -12.17
N ILE A 376 15.48 0.05 -12.23
CA ILE A 376 16.29 1.26 -12.51
C ILE A 376 17.06 1.73 -11.27
N VAL A 377 16.45 1.65 -10.08
CA VAL A 377 17.06 2.20 -8.87
C VAL A 377 18.06 1.20 -8.29
N PRO A 378 19.35 1.56 -8.11
CA PRO A 378 20.35 0.70 -7.49
C PRO A 378 19.90 0.19 -6.11
N ALA A 379 20.17 -1.08 -5.80
CA ALA A 379 19.70 -1.74 -4.58
C ALA A 379 20.07 -0.97 -3.30
N HIS A 380 21.29 -0.41 -3.22
CA HIS A 380 21.77 0.36 -2.06
C HIS A 380 21.06 1.71 -1.86
N LEU A 381 20.46 2.29 -2.92
CA LEU A 381 19.70 3.55 -2.88
C LEU A 381 18.18 3.31 -2.79
N PHE A 382 17.70 2.09 -3.05
CA PHE A 382 16.30 1.79 -3.35
C PHE A 382 15.34 2.31 -2.27
N GLY A 383 15.58 1.98 -1.01
CA GLY A 383 14.70 2.38 0.09
C GLY A 383 14.56 3.89 0.23
N ARG A 384 15.69 4.63 0.12
CA ARG A 384 15.70 6.10 0.26
C ARG A 384 15.09 6.80 -0.94
N VAL A 385 15.43 6.38 -2.15
CA VAL A 385 14.84 6.92 -3.39
C VAL A 385 13.33 6.67 -3.40
N LEU A 386 12.89 5.46 -3.02
CA LEU A 386 11.46 5.15 -2.94
C LEU A 386 10.73 5.99 -1.87
N GLY A 387 11.36 6.24 -0.73
CA GLY A 387 10.83 7.14 0.31
C GLY A 387 10.67 8.56 -0.21
N ILE A 388 11.67 9.10 -0.92
CA ILE A 388 11.62 10.43 -1.54
C ILE A 388 10.52 10.49 -2.61
N ILE A 389 10.41 9.47 -3.46
CA ILE A 389 9.35 9.37 -4.47
C ILE A 389 7.97 9.40 -3.80
N ARG A 390 7.77 8.61 -2.74
CA ARG A 390 6.51 8.62 -1.97
C ARG A 390 6.21 10.00 -1.39
N MET A 391 7.20 10.65 -0.79
CA MET A 391 7.03 11.98 -0.21
C MET A 391 6.66 13.02 -1.28
N LEU A 392 7.31 12.99 -2.44
CA LEU A 392 7.03 13.90 -3.56
C LEU A 392 5.67 13.65 -4.21
N THR A 393 5.23 12.40 -4.29
CA THR A 393 3.95 12.05 -4.91
C THR A 393 2.77 12.21 -3.93
N TRP A 394 2.85 11.60 -2.75
CA TRP A 394 1.75 11.59 -1.78
C TRP A 394 1.65 12.89 -0.98
N GLY A 395 2.76 13.63 -0.85
CA GLY A 395 2.78 14.94 -0.18
C GLY A 395 1.87 16.00 -0.81
N LEU A 396 1.54 15.84 -2.09
CA LEU A 396 0.62 16.72 -2.81
C LEU A 396 -0.85 16.31 -2.65
N PHE A 397 -1.14 15.06 -2.23
CA PHE A 397 -2.51 14.56 -2.15
C PHE A 397 -3.41 15.34 -1.18
N PRO A 398 -2.98 15.72 0.03
CA PRO A 398 -3.79 16.56 0.91
C PRO A 398 -4.25 17.87 0.25
N ILE A 399 -3.33 18.54 -0.43
CA ILE A 399 -3.61 19.80 -1.13
C ILE A 399 -4.60 19.56 -2.26
N ALA A 400 -4.36 18.53 -3.07
CA ALA A 400 -5.25 18.18 -4.18
C ALA A 400 -6.66 17.80 -3.68
N THR A 401 -6.76 17.04 -2.58
CA THR A 401 -8.05 16.67 -1.96
C THR A 401 -8.80 17.90 -1.49
N LEU A 402 -8.14 18.86 -0.83
CA LEU A 402 -8.78 20.10 -0.39
C LEU A 402 -9.27 20.96 -1.57
N LEU A 403 -8.45 21.07 -2.62
CA LEU A 403 -8.86 21.79 -3.84
C LEU A 403 -10.05 21.09 -4.52
N GLY A 404 -10.05 19.75 -4.55
CA GLY A 404 -11.18 18.97 -5.07
C GLY A 404 -12.46 19.20 -4.28
N GLY A 405 -12.38 19.20 -2.95
CA GLY A 405 -13.50 19.53 -2.08
C GLY A 405 -14.01 20.95 -2.24
N TRP A 406 -13.10 21.90 -2.48
CA TRP A 406 -13.47 23.30 -2.76
C TRP A 406 -14.24 23.43 -4.08
N VAL A 407 -13.77 22.78 -5.14
CA VAL A 407 -14.43 22.77 -6.45
C VAL A 407 -15.78 22.05 -6.38
N ALA A 408 -15.87 20.99 -5.59
CA ALA A 408 -17.10 20.22 -5.39
C ALA A 408 -18.26 21.04 -4.75
N ARG A 409 -17.95 22.17 -4.10
CA ARG A 409 -18.99 23.11 -3.64
C ARG A 409 -19.77 23.74 -4.78
N ILE A 410 -19.16 23.83 -5.99
CA ILE A 410 -19.83 24.38 -7.18
C ILE A 410 -20.71 23.29 -7.79
N ASP A 411 -20.17 22.10 -8.01
CA ASP A 411 -20.84 20.94 -8.55
C ASP A 411 -20.04 19.68 -8.19
N LEU A 412 -20.70 18.64 -7.69
CA LEU A 412 -20.08 17.37 -7.26
C LEU A 412 -19.45 16.58 -8.42
N ARG A 413 -19.84 16.84 -9.66
CA ARG A 413 -19.32 16.23 -10.88
C ARG A 413 -18.02 16.85 -11.35
N LEU A 414 -17.82 18.14 -11.07
CA LEU A 414 -16.65 18.90 -11.54
C LEU A 414 -15.30 18.30 -11.12
N PRO A 415 -15.09 17.86 -9.88
CA PRO A 415 -13.81 17.24 -9.50
C PRO A 415 -13.47 16.00 -10.33
N LEU A 416 -14.48 15.19 -10.67
CA LEU A 416 -14.31 14.00 -11.50
C LEU A 416 -13.91 14.38 -12.95
N LEU A 417 -14.61 15.35 -13.52
CA LEU A 417 -14.37 15.81 -14.90
C LEU A 417 -13.03 16.53 -15.05
N ILE A 418 -12.71 17.43 -14.11
CA ILE A 418 -11.42 18.15 -14.10
C ILE A 418 -10.27 17.15 -13.88
N GLY A 419 -10.41 16.23 -12.91
CA GLY A 419 -9.41 15.18 -12.67
C GLY A 419 -9.18 14.32 -13.91
N ALA A 420 -10.25 13.90 -14.59
CA ALA A 420 -10.17 13.17 -15.85
C ALA A 420 -9.44 13.98 -16.94
N GLY A 421 -9.75 15.26 -17.09
CA GLY A 421 -9.08 16.17 -18.03
C GLY A 421 -7.59 16.31 -17.74
N VAL A 422 -7.21 16.48 -16.48
CA VAL A 422 -5.79 16.56 -16.05
C VAL A 422 -5.05 15.27 -16.37
N ILE A 423 -5.63 14.09 -16.07
CA ILE A 423 -5.02 12.79 -16.39
C ILE A 423 -4.86 12.63 -17.90
N LEU A 424 -5.88 12.99 -18.67
CA LEU A 424 -5.85 12.93 -20.14
C LEU A 424 -4.74 13.80 -20.73
N VAL A 425 -4.66 15.05 -20.32
CA VAL A 425 -3.61 15.98 -20.77
C VAL A 425 -2.23 15.49 -20.34
N ALA A 426 -2.07 15.04 -19.09
CA ALA A 426 -0.82 14.49 -18.62
C ALA A 426 -0.38 13.27 -19.44
N ALA A 427 -1.30 12.36 -19.79
CA ALA A 427 -1.04 11.18 -20.61
C ALA A 427 -0.62 11.57 -22.05
N LEU A 428 -1.28 12.57 -22.65
CA LEU A 428 -0.92 13.10 -23.97
C LEU A 428 0.50 13.71 -23.97
N VAL A 429 0.79 14.58 -23.00
CA VAL A 429 2.09 15.23 -22.88
C VAL A 429 3.20 14.22 -22.59
N ALA A 430 2.93 13.26 -21.72
CA ALA A 430 3.89 12.21 -21.35
C ALA A 430 3.94 11.04 -22.35
N GLY A 431 3.14 11.01 -23.39
CA GLY A 431 3.03 9.87 -24.31
C GLY A 431 4.39 9.40 -24.86
N ARG A 432 5.25 10.36 -25.27
CA ARG A 432 6.61 10.05 -25.74
C ARG A 432 7.51 9.51 -24.61
N LEU A 433 7.37 10.06 -23.40
CA LEU A 433 8.09 9.58 -22.21
C LEU A 433 7.68 8.14 -21.89
N LEU A 434 6.37 7.86 -21.89
CA LEU A 434 5.82 6.55 -21.55
C LEU A 434 6.20 5.47 -22.57
N ILE A 435 6.20 5.78 -23.87
CA ILE A 435 6.53 4.80 -24.92
C ILE A 435 8.03 4.71 -25.11
N VAL A 436 8.68 5.81 -25.53
CA VAL A 436 10.10 5.79 -25.94
C VAL A 436 11.02 5.80 -24.72
N GLY A 437 10.70 6.61 -23.72
CA GLY A 437 11.49 6.69 -22.48
C GLY A 437 11.51 5.36 -21.73
N THR A 438 10.36 4.70 -21.58
CA THR A 438 10.26 3.38 -20.91
C THR A 438 11.04 2.30 -21.66
N LYS A 439 11.00 2.30 -23.01
CA LYS A 439 11.77 1.35 -23.81
C LYS A 439 13.28 1.54 -23.65
N ARG A 440 13.76 2.80 -23.65
CA ARG A 440 15.17 3.13 -23.45
C ARG A 440 15.65 2.74 -22.05
N ALA A 441 14.89 3.13 -21.03
CA ALA A 441 15.22 2.80 -19.65
C ALA A 441 15.26 1.27 -19.39
N GLY A 442 14.39 0.50 -20.04
CA GLY A 442 14.46 -0.97 -20.00
C GLY A 442 15.70 -1.53 -20.67
N ALA A 443 16.06 -1.02 -21.85
CA ALA A 443 17.28 -1.46 -22.56
C ALA A 443 18.58 -1.12 -21.82
N GLU A 444 18.65 0.02 -21.14
CA GLU A 444 19.79 0.40 -20.29
C GLU A 444 19.97 -0.56 -19.11
N VAL A 445 18.86 -1.01 -18.51
CA VAL A 445 18.89 -2.02 -17.43
C VAL A 445 19.38 -3.36 -17.94
N ASP A 446 18.88 -3.84 -19.09
CA ASP A 446 19.25 -5.12 -19.67
C ASP A 446 20.76 -5.11 -20.05
N ALA A 447 21.25 -4.01 -20.64
CA ALA A 447 22.68 -3.85 -20.98
C ALA A 447 23.62 -3.74 -19.75
N SER A 448 23.11 -3.36 -18.59
CA SER A 448 23.91 -3.32 -17.34
C SER A 448 23.93 -4.66 -16.61
N ALA A 449 23.09 -5.61 -17.02
CA ALA A 449 22.99 -6.96 -16.42
C ALA A 449 23.81 -8.02 -17.19
N GLU A 450 24.24 -7.70 -18.44
CA GLU A 450 25.21 -8.46 -19.26
C GLU A 450 26.66 -8.04 -18.94
#